data_dacb13c3717f285b72192ed35a0f2805
#
_entry.id   dacb13c3717f285b72192ed35a0f2805
#
_cell.length_a   1.000
_cell.length_b   1.000
_cell.length_c   1.000
_cell.angle_alpha   90.00
_cell.angle_beta   90.00
_cell.angle_gamma   90.00
#
_symmetry.space_group_name_H-M   'P 1'
#
loop_
_entity.id
_entity.type
_entity.pdbx_description
1 polymer ?
#
loop_
_entity_poly.entity_id
_entity_poly.type
_entity_poly.pdbx_seq_one_letter_code
_entity_poly.pdbx_strand_id
1 'polypeptide(L)'
;MYAKSAKYYLYWIKRLLLIVSVLIVIWLVSGIALQLYEFRDSDPDRGAIMNGTDKFGDRFSQVTYLAQGWSASDSLWFYNTSQGSNLLPYSFFLVLEQSDSSALFRSDENIDRYGYLPQRPTISNPDGLPVGMVRDRYQGKNYMGFTCAACHTTQINYAGTGMRIDGGPANSDMESFMIDLANA
;
A
#
# COMPACT_ATOMS: atom_id res chain seq x y z
N MET A 1 -44.70 -37.29 -31.45
CA MET A 1 -44.72 -35.83 -31.14
C MET A 1 -43.70 -35.42 -30.07
N TYR A 2 -43.34 -36.24 -29.07
CA TYR A 2 -42.41 -35.93 -27.95
C TYR A 2 -40.93 -35.74 -28.34
N ALA A 3 -40.43 -36.44 -29.36
CA ALA A 3 -39.00 -36.40 -29.72
C ALA A 3 -38.52 -35.05 -30.32
N LYS A 4 -39.40 -34.27 -30.93
CA LYS A 4 -39.08 -32.93 -31.47
C LYS A 4 -38.93 -31.90 -30.33
N SER A 5 -39.70 -32.04 -29.26
CA SER A 5 -39.67 -31.18 -28.09
C SER A 5 -38.32 -31.35 -27.31
N ALA A 6 -37.90 -32.60 -27.09
CA ALA A 6 -36.64 -32.86 -26.35
C ALA A 6 -35.38 -32.30 -27.05
N LYS A 7 -35.31 -32.41 -28.39
CA LYS A 7 -34.19 -31.82 -29.17
C LYS A 7 -34.18 -30.30 -29.10
N TYR A 8 -35.33 -29.66 -29.06
CA TYR A 8 -35.47 -28.22 -28.93
C TYR A 8 -34.98 -27.73 -27.54
N TYR A 9 -35.42 -28.39 -26.46
CA TYR A 9 -34.93 -28.06 -25.10
C TYR A 9 -33.43 -28.32 -24.95
N LEU A 10 -32.90 -29.40 -25.48
CA LEU A 10 -31.49 -29.73 -25.45
C LEU A 10 -30.65 -28.66 -26.19
N TYR A 11 -31.12 -28.12 -27.29
CA TYR A 11 -30.49 -27.06 -28.05
C TYR A 11 -30.41 -25.77 -27.22
N TRP A 12 -31.50 -25.38 -26.54
CA TRP A 12 -31.52 -24.20 -25.71
C TRP A 12 -30.68 -24.34 -24.43
N ILE A 13 -30.64 -25.52 -23.81
CA ILE A 13 -29.78 -25.83 -22.67
C ILE A 13 -28.31 -25.68 -23.06
N LYS A 14 -27.92 -26.24 -24.21
CA LYS A 14 -26.51 -26.09 -24.69
C LYS A 14 -26.15 -24.64 -24.96
N ARG A 15 -27.06 -23.85 -25.54
CA ARG A 15 -26.82 -22.41 -25.74
C ARG A 15 -26.71 -21.67 -24.41
N LEU A 16 -27.59 -21.96 -23.47
CA LEU A 16 -27.53 -21.34 -22.14
C LEU A 16 -26.20 -21.68 -21.43
N LEU A 17 -25.80 -22.94 -21.44
CA LEU A 17 -24.53 -23.37 -20.87
C LEU A 17 -23.34 -22.67 -21.54
N LEU A 18 -23.37 -22.51 -22.87
CA LEU A 18 -22.32 -21.77 -23.57
C LEU A 18 -22.28 -20.31 -23.14
N ILE A 19 -23.41 -19.63 -23.05
CA ILE A 19 -23.51 -18.23 -22.61
C ILE A 19 -22.97 -18.08 -21.18
N VAL A 20 -23.41 -18.96 -20.27
CA VAL A 20 -22.93 -18.95 -18.87
C VAL A 20 -21.41 -19.18 -18.79
N SER A 21 -20.89 -20.14 -19.57
CA SER A 21 -19.44 -20.39 -19.63
C SER A 21 -18.66 -19.16 -20.11
N VAL A 22 -19.15 -18.49 -21.16
CA VAL A 22 -18.52 -17.26 -21.68
C VAL A 22 -18.55 -16.14 -20.63
N LEU A 23 -19.68 -15.97 -19.92
CA LEU A 23 -19.79 -14.95 -18.87
C LEU A 23 -18.84 -15.23 -17.70
N ILE A 24 -18.68 -16.51 -17.30
CA ILE A 24 -17.71 -16.91 -16.28
C ILE A 24 -16.28 -16.59 -16.72
N VAL A 25 -15.93 -16.91 -17.98
CA VAL A 25 -14.60 -16.60 -18.50
C VAL A 25 -14.34 -15.08 -18.52
N ILE A 26 -15.31 -14.30 -18.99
CA ILE A 26 -15.21 -12.83 -19.00
C ILE A 26 -15.01 -12.30 -17.56
N TRP A 27 -15.78 -12.82 -16.61
CA TRP A 27 -15.67 -12.42 -15.20
C TRP A 27 -14.29 -12.75 -14.62
N LEU A 28 -13.78 -13.96 -14.87
CA LEU A 28 -12.44 -14.38 -14.42
C LEU A 28 -11.33 -13.53 -15.06
N VAL A 29 -11.40 -13.32 -16.37
CA VAL A 29 -10.39 -12.50 -17.09
C VAL A 29 -10.43 -11.05 -16.61
N SER A 30 -11.63 -10.50 -16.39
CA SER A 30 -11.77 -9.14 -15.85
C SER A 30 -11.22 -9.04 -14.43
N GLY A 31 -11.45 -10.04 -13.58
CA GLY A 31 -10.90 -10.09 -12.23
C GLY A 31 -9.37 -10.12 -12.22
N ILE A 32 -8.77 -10.98 -13.06
CA ILE A 32 -7.32 -11.05 -13.22
C ILE A 32 -6.77 -9.72 -13.77
N ALA A 33 -7.42 -9.13 -14.77
CA ALA A 33 -6.97 -7.86 -15.36
C ALA A 33 -7.02 -6.71 -14.35
N LEU A 34 -8.07 -6.64 -13.52
CA LEU A 34 -8.18 -5.67 -12.44
C LEU A 34 -7.08 -5.87 -11.40
N GLN A 35 -6.82 -7.11 -11.00
CA GLN A 35 -5.76 -7.43 -10.04
C GLN A 35 -4.37 -7.07 -10.57
N LEU A 36 -4.09 -7.38 -11.84
CA LEU A 36 -2.83 -6.97 -12.50
C LEU A 36 -2.73 -5.45 -12.63
N TYR A 37 -3.83 -4.74 -12.81
CA TYR A 37 -3.86 -3.29 -12.87
C TYR A 37 -3.58 -2.67 -11.50
N GLU A 38 -4.18 -3.19 -10.42
CA GLU A 38 -3.94 -2.75 -9.05
C GLU A 38 -2.49 -2.97 -8.61
N PHE A 39 -1.86 -4.06 -9.06
CA PHE A 39 -0.44 -4.35 -8.81
C PHE A 39 0.52 -3.71 -9.82
N ARG A 40 0.02 -2.89 -10.74
CA ARG A 40 0.90 -2.15 -11.64
C ARG A 40 1.62 -1.06 -10.87
N ASP A 41 2.95 -1.12 -10.84
CA ASP A 41 3.77 -0.02 -10.33
C ASP A 41 3.70 1.16 -11.31
N SER A 42 2.80 2.09 -11.02
CA SER A 42 2.62 3.30 -11.82
C SER A 42 3.49 4.46 -11.33
N ASP A 43 4.20 4.27 -10.23
CA ASP A 43 5.11 5.26 -9.64
C ASP A 43 6.42 4.57 -9.22
N PRO A 44 7.44 4.57 -10.09
CA PRO A 44 8.71 3.91 -9.82
C PRO A 44 9.44 4.49 -8.59
N ASP A 45 9.14 5.74 -8.24
CA ASP A 45 9.68 6.39 -7.04
C ASP A 45 8.89 6.01 -5.77
N ARG A 46 7.83 5.23 -5.90
CA ARG A 46 6.97 4.73 -4.78
C ARG A 46 6.57 5.81 -3.78
N GLY A 47 6.30 7.01 -4.28
CA GLY A 47 5.95 8.15 -3.45
C GLY A 47 7.12 8.73 -2.65
N ALA A 48 8.36 8.41 -2.98
CA ALA A 48 9.50 9.01 -2.29
C ALA A 48 9.47 10.54 -2.39
N ILE A 49 9.68 11.20 -1.25
CA ILE A 49 9.82 12.65 -1.20
C ILE A 49 11.22 13.01 -1.69
N MET A 50 11.28 13.92 -2.65
CA MET A 50 12.54 14.49 -3.15
C MET A 50 12.80 15.84 -2.45
N ASN A 51 14.06 16.23 -2.37
CA ASN A 51 14.50 17.47 -1.71
C ASN A 51 14.14 17.53 -0.22
N GLY A 52 14.29 16.40 0.48
CA GLY A 52 14.04 16.29 1.90
C GLY A 52 15.30 16.55 2.75
N THR A 53 15.06 16.59 4.05
CA THR A 53 16.09 16.56 5.10
C THR A 53 15.64 15.50 6.11
N ASP A 54 16.53 14.61 6.52
CA ASP A 54 16.19 13.62 7.53
C ASP A 54 16.35 14.16 8.97
N LYS A 55 15.95 13.34 9.95
CA LYS A 55 16.06 13.68 11.38
C LYS A 55 17.47 13.96 11.87
N PHE A 56 18.50 13.62 11.11
CA PHE A 56 19.90 13.92 11.41
C PHE A 56 20.40 15.21 10.76
N GLY A 57 19.55 15.83 9.91
CA GLY A 57 19.88 17.04 9.18
C GLY A 57 20.55 16.80 7.83
N ASP A 58 20.68 15.55 7.39
CA ASP A 58 21.24 15.21 6.09
C ASP A 58 20.24 15.51 4.98
N ARG A 59 20.66 16.33 4.02
CA ARG A 59 19.80 16.73 2.88
C ARG A 59 19.97 15.76 1.73
N PHE A 60 18.86 15.51 1.04
CA PHE A 60 18.85 14.75 -0.22
C PHE A 60 17.98 15.43 -1.27
N SER A 61 18.39 15.38 -2.52
CA SER A 61 17.67 15.95 -3.68
C SER A 61 17.14 14.89 -4.62
N GLN A 62 17.51 13.63 -4.41
CA GLN A 62 17.03 12.47 -5.15
C GLN A 62 16.96 11.24 -4.25
N VAL A 63 16.07 10.32 -4.57
CA VAL A 63 15.99 9.01 -3.92
C VAL A 63 16.21 7.94 -4.97
N THR A 64 17.07 6.97 -4.66
CA THR A 64 17.32 5.79 -5.48
C THR A 64 17.05 4.54 -4.67
N TYR A 65 16.60 3.50 -5.33
CA TYR A 65 16.36 2.20 -4.71
C TYR A 65 17.53 1.25 -4.98
N LEU A 66 18.02 0.59 -3.95
CA LEU A 66 19.02 -0.45 -4.11
C LEU A 66 18.41 -1.59 -4.95
N ALA A 67 19.09 -1.96 -6.02
CA ALA A 67 18.64 -3.06 -6.87
C ALA A 67 18.84 -4.41 -6.15
N GLN A 68 17.73 -5.04 -5.77
CA GLN A 68 17.72 -6.30 -5.00
C GLN A 68 17.09 -7.46 -5.79
N GLY A 69 16.85 -7.28 -7.08
CA GLY A 69 16.26 -8.28 -7.97
C GLY A 69 14.73 -8.41 -7.83
N TRP A 70 14.09 -7.47 -7.13
CA TRP A 70 12.63 -7.44 -7.01
C TRP A 70 12.00 -6.87 -8.28
N SER A 71 10.86 -7.44 -8.68
CA SER A 71 10.02 -6.82 -9.69
C SER A 71 9.28 -5.61 -9.11
N ALA A 72 8.77 -4.76 -10.00
CA ALA A 72 7.92 -3.64 -9.60
C ALA A 72 6.69 -4.10 -8.79
N SER A 73 6.08 -5.22 -9.18
CA SER A 73 4.95 -5.80 -8.47
C SER A 73 5.31 -6.35 -7.08
N ASP A 74 6.48 -6.96 -6.91
CA ASP A 74 6.94 -7.43 -5.61
C ASP A 74 7.14 -6.28 -4.64
N SER A 75 7.75 -5.19 -5.13
CA SER A 75 7.94 -3.99 -4.34
C SER A 75 6.62 -3.33 -3.96
N LEU A 76 5.68 -3.20 -4.91
CA LEU A 76 4.34 -2.66 -4.66
C LEU A 76 3.59 -3.50 -3.60
N TRP A 77 3.68 -4.81 -3.70
CA TRP A 77 3.11 -5.74 -2.72
C TRP A 77 3.72 -5.52 -1.32
N PHE A 78 5.04 -5.45 -1.23
CA PHE A 78 5.78 -5.24 0.01
C PHE A 78 5.42 -3.92 0.72
N TYR A 79 5.22 -2.84 -0.05
CA TYR A 79 4.87 -1.51 0.48
C TYR A 79 3.41 -1.40 0.91
N ASN A 80 2.48 -2.14 0.28
CA ASN A 80 1.05 -1.88 0.42
C ASN A 80 0.24 -3.07 0.97
N THR A 81 0.85 -4.22 1.24
CA THR A 81 0.13 -5.36 1.81
C THR A 81 0.16 -5.33 3.33
N SER A 82 -1.02 -5.20 3.94
CA SER A 82 -1.18 -5.20 5.39
C SER A 82 -0.70 -6.50 6.03
N GLN A 83 -0.12 -6.36 7.23
CA GLN A 83 0.15 -7.49 8.15
C GLN A 83 -1.06 -7.83 9.03
N GLY A 84 -2.19 -7.13 8.91
CA GLY A 84 -3.38 -7.33 9.74
C GLY A 84 -3.31 -6.66 11.12
N SER A 85 -2.52 -5.61 11.29
CA SER A 85 -2.27 -4.99 12.60
C SER A 85 -3.38 -4.08 13.13
N ASN A 86 -4.36 -3.68 12.33
CA ASN A 86 -5.61 -2.97 12.72
C ASN A 86 -5.48 -2.04 13.95
N LEU A 87 -4.59 -1.03 13.92
CA LEU A 87 -4.21 -0.25 15.11
C LEU A 87 -5.32 0.69 15.59
N LEU A 88 -5.86 1.53 14.68
CA LEU A 88 -6.93 2.46 14.98
C LEU A 88 -7.78 2.73 13.74
N PRO A 89 -9.01 3.28 13.88
CA PRO A 89 -9.85 3.60 12.72
C PRO A 89 -9.13 4.50 11.74
N TYR A 90 -9.14 4.13 10.46
CA TYR A 90 -8.37 4.81 9.42
C TYR A 90 -8.70 6.30 9.28
N SER A 91 -9.99 6.62 9.26
CA SER A 91 -10.46 8.02 9.17
C SER A 91 -10.03 8.86 10.38
N PHE A 92 -9.88 8.23 11.54
CA PHE A 92 -9.39 8.90 12.72
C PHE A 92 -7.89 9.23 12.59
N PHE A 93 -7.08 8.26 12.16
CA PHE A 93 -5.65 8.48 11.92
C PHE A 93 -5.37 9.63 10.94
N LEU A 94 -6.21 9.77 9.91
CA LEU A 94 -6.01 10.83 8.90
C LEU A 94 -6.12 12.25 9.45
N VAL A 95 -6.87 12.44 10.55
CA VAL A 95 -7.15 13.75 11.15
C VAL A 95 -6.63 13.89 12.57
N LEU A 96 -5.97 12.86 13.10
CA LEU A 96 -5.42 12.86 14.45
C LEU A 96 -4.35 13.95 14.57
N GLU A 97 -4.49 14.79 15.57
CA GLU A 97 -3.51 15.83 15.95
C GLU A 97 -2.48 15.25 16.91
N GLN A 98 -1.35 15.92 17.07
CA GLN A 98 -0.36 15.61 18.09
C GLN A 98 -0.87 16.04 19.46
N SER A 99 -0.44 15.39 20.52
CA SER A 99 -0.91 15.67 21.89
C SER A 99 -0.60 17.09 22.38
N ASP A 100 0.37 17.76 21.81
CA ASP A 100 0.88 19.07 22.22
C ASP A 100 0.65 20.19 21.19
N SER A 101 0.06 19.88 20.04
CA SER A 101 -0.19 20.84 18.97
C SER A 101 -1.34 20.43 18.06
N SER A 102 -1.87 21.37 17.27
CA SER A 102 -2.85 21.10 16.22
C SER A 102 -2.25 20.56 14.91
N ALA A 103 -0.94 20.32 14.90
CA ALA A 103 -0.31 19.65 13.75
C ALA A 103 -0.76 18.19 13.66
N LEU A 104 -0.96 17.70 12.45
CA LEU A 104 -1.37 16.31 12.26
C LEU A 104 -0.30 15.35 12.79
N PHE A 105 -0.74 14.29 13.46
CA PHE A 105 0.15 13.24 13.93
C PHE A 105 0.94 12.61 12.78
N ARG A 106 0.31 12.48 11.60
CA ARG A 106 0.92 11.95 10.38
C ARG A 106 1.68 12.98 9.53
N SER A 107 1.97 14.19 10.05
CA SER A 107 2.80 15.17 9.33
C SER A 107 4.19 14.61 9.05
N ASP A 108 4.79 15.03 7.94
CA ASP A 108 6.10 14.53 7.49
C ASP A 108 7.18 14.70 8.57
N GLU A 109 7.19 15.85 9.24
CA GLU A 109 8.15 16.16 10.31
C GLU A 109 7.95 15.25 11.53
N ASN A 110 6.71 14.99 11.93
CA ASN A 110 6.43 14.13 13.06
C ASN A 110 6.76 12.66 12.75
N ILE A 111 6.46 12.21 11.55
CA ILE A 111 6.76 10.85 11.09
C ILE A 111 8.27 10.62 10.99
N ASP A 112 9.00 11.59 10.43
CA ASP A 112 10.46 11.52 10.33
C ASP A 112 11.13 11.53 11.71
N ARG A 113 10.56 12.20 12.71
CA ARG A 113 11.03 12.19 14.10
C ARG A 113 11.17 10.78 14.67
N TYR A 114 10.25 9.87 14.30
CA TYR A 114 10.32 8.45 14.68
C TYR A 114 11.19 7.62 13.73
N GLY A 115 11.76 8.22 12.68
CA GLY A 115 12.57 7.54 11.68
C GLY A 115 11.77 6.72 10.66
N TYR A 116 10.45 6.92 10.60
CA TYR A 116 9.66 6.47 9.46
C TYR A 116 9.88 7.39 8.26
N LEU A 117 9.67 6.86 7.07
CA LEU A 117 9.92 7.59 5.83
C LEU A 117 8.62 8.19 5.30
N PRO A 118 8.45 9.52 5.26
CA PRO A 118 7.31 10.18 4.66
C PRO A 118 7.17 9.84 3.18
N GLN A 119 5.94 9.86 2.66
CA GLN A 119 5.64 9.63 1.24
C GLN A 119 4.65 10.67 0.71
N ARG A 120 4.80 11.03 -0.56
CA ARG A 120 3.77 11.74 -1.32
C ARG A 120 2.65 10.78 -1.75
N PRO A 121 1.42 11.28 -2.01
CA PRO A 121 0.34 10.47 -2.55
C PRO A 121 0.71 9.78 -3.87
N THR A 122 0.26 8.53 -4.00
CA THR A 122 0.35 7.72 -5.22
C THR A 122 -0.98 7.01 -5.49
N ILE A 123 -1.10 6.31 -6.62
CA ILE A 123 -2.30 5.51 -6.91
C ILE A 123 -2.52 4.43 -5.84
N SER A 124 -1.46 3.77 -5.40
CA SER A 124 -1.52 2.71 -4.39
C SER A 124 -1.59 3.23 -2.95
N ASN A 125 -1.20 4.49 -2.74
CA ASN A 125 -1.21 5.17 -1.44
C ASN A 125 -1.78 6.58 -1.61
N PRO A 126 -3.09 6.73 -1.87
CA PRO A 126 -3.69 8.02 -2.22
C PRO A 126 -3.67 9.06 -1.10
N ASP A 127 -3.57 8.64 0.15
CA ASP A 127 -3.52 9.54 1.30
C ASP A 127 -2.09 9.90 1.72
N GLY A 128 -1.07 9.42 1.00
CA GLY A 128 0.33 9.71 1.29
C GLY A 128 0.76 9.21 2.67
N LEU A 129 0.33 8.00 3.06
CA LEU A 129 0.79 7.40 4.31
C LEU A 129 2.30 7.14 4.26
N PRO A 130 3.01 7.23 5.38
CA PRO A 130 4.42 6.89 5.45
C PRO A 130 4.73 5.47 4.98
N VAL A 131 5.96 5.22 4.57
CA VAL A 131 6.42 3.86 4.24
C VAL A 131 6.08 2.89 5.35
N GLY A 132 5.44 1.79 4.98
CA GLY A 132 5.06 0.76 5.91
C GLY A 132 3.72 0.97 6.62
N MET A 133 3.02 2.08 6.34
CA MET A 133 1.67 2.31 6.86
C MET A 133 0.65 2.14 5.74
N VAL A 134 -0.48 1.51 6.04
CA VAL A 134 -1.48 1.14 5.05
C VAL A 134 -2.90 1.22 5.61
N ARG A 135 -3.86 1.43 4.70
CA ARG A 135 -5.27 1.23 5.01
C ARG A 135 -5.61 -0.26 4.93
N ASP A 136 -5.84 -0.86 6.08
CA ASP A 136 -6.28 -2.24 6.19
C ASP A 136 -7.81 -2.33 6.31
N ARG A 137 -8.39 -3.37 5.72
CA ARG A 137 -9.84 -3.62 5.81
C ARG A 137 -10.10 -4.90 6.60
N TYR A 138 -10.66 -4.73 7.79
CA TYR A 138 -11.03 -5.84 8.66
C TYR A 138 -12.50 -5.75 9.07
N GLN A 139 -13.26 -6.84 8.91
CA GLN A 139 -14.70 -6.93 9.24
C GLN A 139 -15.54 -5.78 8.66
N GLY A 140 -15.25 -5.36 7.42
CA GLY A 140 -15.98 -4.30 6.72
C GLY A 140 -15.60 -2.87 7.14
N LYS A 141 -14.69 -2.68 8.09
CA LYS A 141 -14.18 -1.37 8.53
C LYS A 141 -12.75 -1.16 8.07
N ASN A 142 -12.34 0.10 7.95
CA ASN A 142 -10.98 0.47 7.59
C ASN A 142 -10.19 0.89 8.82
N TYR A 143 -8.97 0.39 8.93
CA TYR A 143 -8.02 0.67 10.00
C TYR A 143 -6.69 1.13 9.42
N MET A 144 -5.93 1.90 10.17
CA MET A 144 -4.51 2.07 9.93
C MET A 144 -3.79 0.82 10.41
N GLY A 145 -2.91 0.29 9.60
CA GLY A 145 -2.11 -0.89 9.90
C GLY A 145 -0.70 -0.78 9.34
N PHE A 146 0.14 -1.74 9.69
CA PHE A 146 1.50 -1.83 9.19
C PHE A 146 1.65 -2.86 8.06
N THR A 147 2.64 -2.63 7.22
CA THR A 147 3.18 -3.60 6.26
C THR A 147 4.57 -4.05 6.69
N CYS A 148 5.15 -5.01 5.99
CA CYS A 148 6.55 -5.43 6.24
C CYS A 148 7.54 -4.26 6.09
N ALA A 149 7.25 -3.31 5.22
CA ALA A 149 8.09 -2.15 4.97
C ALA A 149 8.25 -1.22 6.19
N ALA A 150 7.30 -1.22 7.15
CA ALA A 150 7.41 -0.42 8.37
C ALA A 150 8.66 -0.74 9.20
N CYS A 151 9.03 -2.03 9.24
CA CYS A 151 10.19 -2.50 9.99
C CYS A 151 11.36 -2.89 9.09
N HIS A 152 11.13 -3.01 7.78
CA HIS A 152 12.10 -3.53 6.84
C HIS A 152 12.34 -2.64 5.62
N THR A 153 12.28 -1.32 5.80
CA THR A 153 12.75 -0.35 4.81
C THR A 153 13.52 0.74 5.50
N THR A 154 14.72 1.02 5.01
CA THR A 154 15.56 2.11 5.51
C THR A 154 16.01 3.01 4.36
N GLN A 155 16.37 4.22 4.68
CA GLN A 155 17.01 5.14 3.75
C GLN A 155 18.32 5.66 4.36
N ILE A 156 19.39 5.61 3.57
CA ILE A 156 20.69 6.17 3.91
C ILE A 156 20.93 7.39 3.03
N ASN A 157 21.08 8.56 3.63
CA ASN A 157 21.37 9.77 2.90
C ASN A 157 22.88 10.02 2.86
N TYR A 158 23.41 10.21 1.65
CA TYR A 158 24.82 10.52 1.46
C TYR A 158 25.00 11.38 0.21
N ALA A 159 25.77 12.44 0.33
CA ALA A 159 26.14 13.34 -0.77
C ALA A 159 24.92 13.80 -1.62
N GLY A 160 23.80 14.10 -0.97
CA GLY A 160 22.59 14.58 -1.64
C GLY A 160 21.70 13.49 -2.24
N THR A 161 22.05 12.23 -2.06
CA THR A 161 21.27 11.08 -2.54
C THR A 161 20.76 10.25 -1.37
N GLY A 162 19.45 9.99 -1.33
CA GLY A 162 18.83 9.01 -0.46
C GLY A 162 18.83 7.63 -1.12
N MET A 163 19.58 6.68 -0.59
CA MET A 163 19.52 5.29 -1.01
C MET A 163 18.51 4.54 -0.16
N ARG A 164 17.43 4.09 -0.77
CA ARG A 164 16.39 3.31 -0.10
C ARG A 164 16.65 1.82 -0.27
N ILE A 165 16.59 1.09 0.84
CA ILE A 165 16.93 -0.34 0.93
C ILE A 165 15.72 -1.08 1.46
N ASP A 166 15.02 -1.78 0.58
CA ASP A 166 13.90 -2.64 0.93
C ASP A 166 14.43 -3.95 1.55
N GLY A 167 13.77 -4.45 2.58
CA GLY A 167 14.22 -5.62 3.33
C GLY A 167 15.31 -5.34 4.37
N GLY A 168 15.91 -4.14 4.38
CA GLY A 168 16.85 -3.72 5.42
C GLY A 168 16.12 -3.34 6.71
N PRO A 169 16.76 -3.45 7.90
CA PRO A 169 16.16 -3.02 9.15
C PRO A 169 15.85 -1.52 9.11
N ALA A 170 14.61 -1.15 9.44
CA ALA A 170 14.25 0.26 9.58
C ALA A 170 14.95 0.89 10.80
N ASN A 171 15.31 2.17 10.67
CA ASN A 171 15.81 2.99 11.79
C ASN A 171 14.65 3.65 12.57
N SER A 172 13.46 3.04 12.55
CA SER A 172 12.27 3.58 13.18
C SER A 172 12.20 3.27 14.67
N ASP A 173 11.84 4.28 15.45
CA ASP A 173 11.50 4.16 16.87
C ASP A 173 10.00 3.85 17.00
N MET A 174 9.67 2.58 16.84
CA MET A 174 8.30 2.10 16.95
C MET A 174 7.73 2.27 18.36
N GLU A 175 8.56 2.15 19.39
CA GLU A 175 8.11 2.28 20.77
C GLU A 175 7.61 3.69 21.04
N SER A 176 8.40 4.71 20.77
CA SER A 176 7.99 6.11 20.94
C SER A 176 6.79 6.46 20.04
N PHE A 177 6.78 5.97 18.79
CA PHE A 177 5.63 6.15 17.90
C PHE A 177 4.32 5.61 18.50
N MET A 178 4.33 4.40 19.04
CA MET A 178 3.13 3.77 19.62
C MET A 178 2.68 4.45 20.91
N ILE A 179 3.62 4.90 21.75
CA ILE A 179 3.31 5.64 22.99
C ILE A 179 2.66 6.98 22.62
N ASP A 180 3.25 7.74 21.70
CA ASP A 180 2.75 9.06 21.32
C ASP A 180 1.43 8.95 20.54
N LEU A 181 1.26 7.90 19.73
CA LEU A 181 -0.01 7.60 19.05
C LEU A 181 -1.15 7.31 20.04
N ALA A 182 -0.83 6.69 21.17
CA ALA A 182 -1.84 6.40 22.22
C ALA A 182 -2.16 7.64 23.08
N ASN A 183 -1.28 8.63 23.10
CA ASN A 183 -1.45 9.87 23.86
C ASN A 183 -2.09 11.00 23.02
N ALA A 184 -2.11 10.87 21.70
CA ALA A 184 -2.69 11.80 20.75
C ALA A 184 -4.20 11.60 20.62
#